data_a851fecb0e015e0e870937122c5b6f24
#
_entry.id   a851fecb0e015e0e870937122c5b6f24
#
_cell.length_a   1.000
_cell.length_b   1.000
_cell.length_c   1.000
_cell.angle_alpha   90.00
_cell.angle_beta   90.00
_cell.angle_gamma   90.00
#
_symmetry.space_group_name_H-M   'P 1'
#
loop_
_entity.id
_entity.type
_entity.pdbx_description
1 polymer ?
#
loop_
_entity_poly.entity_id
_entity_poly.type
_entity_poly.pdbx_seq_one_letter_code
_entity_poly.pdbx_strand_id
1 'polypeptide(L)'
;GRDEKCCIVFASEPKNLVGLVDKIAPFPPGHYYKDGVFVRYADMTRVERPVYDDLDTICQNIREKLIAGVEKRLIADAKVGFLLSGGLDSSLVCAIAAKKSPKPIRTFAIGMDTDAIDLKYAREVAEYIGSDHTEVIISRDDVIEALEPVVALLGTYDITTIRASIGMYLVCKAIHEQTDIRVLLTGEISDELFGYKYTDFAPSAQEFQHEAEKRIRELHMYDVLRADRCISVNSLE
;
A
#
# COMPACT_ATOMS: atom_id res chain seq x y z
N GLY A 1 9.65 -8.19 21.34
CA GLY A 1 9.72 -8.00 22.81
C GLY A 1 10.65 -8.99 23.48
N ARG A 2 10.79 -8.88 24.79
CA ARG A 2 11.47 -9.88 25.63
C ARG A 2 10.51 -10.35 26.70
N ASP A 3 10.50 -11.66 26.95
CA ASP A 3 9.71 -12.26 28.03
C ASP A 3 10.39 -12.11 29.40
N GLU A 4 9.75 -12.60 30.47
CA GLU A 4 10.27 -12.59 31.84
C GLU A 4 11.64 -13.29 31.99
N LYS A 5 11.97 -14.22 31.10
CA LYS A 5 13.24 -14.91 31.03
C LYS A 5 14.29 -14.23 30.17
N CYS A 6 14.02 -12.98 29.74
CA CYS A 6 14.85 -12.21 28.81
C CYS A 6 15.01 -12.85 27.43
N CYS A 7 14.21 -13.87 27.07
CA CYS A 7 14.17 -14.42 25.74
C CYS A 7 13.47 -13.47 24.80
N ILE A 8 14.00 -13.31 23.58
CA ILE A 8 13.33 -12.50 22.58
C ILE A 8 12.14 -13.25 21.98
N VAL A 9 11.01 -12.56 21.86
CA VAL A 9 9.77 -13.10 21.31
C VAL A 9 9.38 -12.27 20.09
N PHE A 10 9.03 -12.94 19.01
CA PHE A 10 8.57 -12.34 17.75
C PHE A 10 7.14 -12.77 17.45
N ALA A 11 6.38 -11.88 16.87
CA ALA A 11 5.07 -12.15 16.30
C ALA A 11 4.84 -11.26 15.09
N SER A 12 3.98 -11.68 14.18
CA SER A 12 3.56 -10.88 13.01
C SER A 12 2.71 -9.68 13.41
N GLU A 13 2.03 -9.77 14.56
CA GLU A 13 1.18 -8.70 15.07
C GLU A 13 1.46 -8.38 16.53
N PRO A 14 1.44 -7.08 16.92
CA PRO A 14 1.69 -6.67 18.30
C PRO A 14 0.70 -7.28 19.31
N LYS A 15 -0.58 -7.47 18.91
CA LYS A 15 -1.62 -8.03 19.77
C LYS A 15 -1.27 -9.43 20.30
N ASN A 16 -0.51 -10.20 19.53
CA ASN A 16 -0.08 -11.55 19.92
C ASN A 16 1.05 -11.55 20.99
N LEU A 17 1.62 -10.38 21.27
CA LEU A 17 2.66 -10.19 22.28
C LEU A 17 2.13 -9.57 23.58
N VAL A 18 0.89 -9.08 23.58
CA VAL A 18 0.26 -8.47 24.76
C VAL A 18 0.12 -9.52 25.85
N GLY A 19 0.60 -9.20 27.05
CA GLY A 19 0.61 -10.13 28.20
C GLY A 19 1.74 -11.17 28.17
N LEU A 20 2.52 -11.24 27.10
CA LEU A 20 3.69 -12.14 27.03
C LEU A 20 5.03 -11.40 27.24
N VAL A 21 5.06 -10.10 26.98
CA VAL A 21 6.25 -9.26 27.09
C VAL A 21 5.88 -7.87 27.63
N ASP A 22 6.80 -7.25 28.37
CA ASP A 22 6.57 -5.94 28.97
C ASP A 22 6.67 -4.80 27.94
N LYS A 23 7.51 -4.96 26.93
CA LYS A 23 7.75 -3.94 25.91
C LYS A 23 7.67 -4.55 24.51
N ILE A 24 6.74 -4.01 23.72
CA ILE A 24 6.58 -4.35 22.30
C ILE A 24 7.25 -3.26 21.48
N ALA A 25 8.01 -3.65 20.47
CA ALA A 25 8.62 -2.75 19.51
C ALA A 25 8.53 -3.37 18.11
N PRO A 26 8.36 -2.57 17.04
CA PRO A 26 8.39 -3.08 15.69
C PRO A 26 9.75 -3.68 15.36
N PHE A 27 9.76 -4.71 14.52
CA PHE A 27 10.99 -5.22 13.94
C PHE A 27 11.57 -4.16 13.00
N PRO A 28 12.84 -3.73 13.17
CA PRO A 28 13.37 -2.61 12.38
C PRO A 28 13.49 -3.00 10.90
N PRO A 29 12.98 -2.16 9.97
CA PRO A 29 13.09 -2.40 8.54
C PRO A 29 14.54 -2.52 8.09
N GLY A 30 14.79 -3.32 7.06
CA GLY A 30 16.14 -3.52 6.52
C GLY A 30 17.11 -4.22 7.46
N HIS A 31 16.60 -4.94 8.48
CA HIS A 31 17.43 -5.71 9.42
C HIS A 31 17.06 -7.19 9.38
N TYR A 32 18.02 -8.01 9.80
CA TYR A 32 17.79 -9.37 10.25
C TYR A 32 18.27 -9.51 11.71
N TYR A 33 17.73 -10.49 12.41
CA TYR A 33 18.15 -10.81 13.78
C TYR A 33 18.99 -12.08 13.77
N LYS A 34 20.21 -11.99 14.32
CA LYS A 34 21.12 -13.12 14.45
C LYS A 34 21.99 -12.98 15.70
N ASP A 35 22.20 -14.06 16.43
CA ASP A 35 23.10 -14.15 17.59
C ASP A 35 22.88 -13.04 18.63
N GLY A 36 21.61 -12.71 18.91
CA GLY A 36 21.24 -11.73 19.92
C GLY A 36 21.19 -10.27 19.45
N VAL A 37 21.55 -9.98 18.19
CA VAL A 37 21.66 -8.62 17.67
C VAL A 37 20.85 -8.43 16.38
N PHE A 38 20.38 -7.18 16.18
CA PHE A 38 19.82 -6.74 14.90
C PHE A 38 20.94 -6.25 14.01
N VAL A 39 21.05 -6.83 12.82
CA VAL A 39 22.04 -6.45 11.81
C VAL A 39 21.34 -5.79 10.63
N ARG A 40 21.70 -4.55 10.34
CA ARG A 40 21.14 -3.80 9.21
C ARG A 40 21.82 -4.24 7.90
N TYR A 41 21.03 -4.60 6.89
CA TYR A 41 21.49 -4.94 5.54
C TYR A 41 21.03 -3.95 4.47
N ALA A 42 19.98 -3.16 4.76
CA ALA A 42 19.47 -2.15 3.86
C ALA A 42 18.97 -0.91 4.62
N ASP A 43 19.07 0.25 3.99
CA ASP A 43 18.50 1.50 4.47
C ASP A 43 17.96 2.29 3.27
N MET A 44 16.66 2.27 3.08
CA MET A 44 16.01 2.95 1.96
C MET A 44 15.96 4.48 2.14
N THR A 45 16.19 4.98 3.35
CA THR A 45 16.19 6.42 3.63
C THR A 45 17.55 7.08 3.38
N ARG A 46 18.59 6.27 3.21
CA ARG A 46 19.96 6.77 2.98
C ARG A 46 20.18 7.02 1.51
N VAL A 47 20.25 8.29 1.14
CA VAL A 47 20.69 8.72 -0.19
C VAL A 47 22.21 8.72 -0.22
N GLU A 48 22.81 7.73 -0.90
CA GLU A 48 24.28 7.65 -1.02
C GLU A 48 24.83 8.61 -2.08
N ARG A 49 24.07 8.83 -3.14
CA ARG A 49 24.45 9.70 -4.26
C ARG A 49 23.24 10.51 -4.72
N PRO A 50 23.15 11.80 -4.36
CA PRO A 50 22.16 12.70 -4.96
C PRO A 50 22.35 12.76 -6.48
N VAL A 51 21.24 12.79 -7.20
CA VAL A 51 21.23 12.92 -8.66
C VAL A 51 21.08 14.40 -9.00
N TYR A 52 21.95 14.89 -9.89
CA TYR A 52 21.96 16.28 -10.36
C TYR A 52 21.79 16.36 -11.89
N ASP A 53 21.13 15.35 -12.47
CA ASP A 53 20.83 15.30 -13.89
C ASP A 53 19.80 16.39 -14.26
N ASP A 54 19.69 16.68 -15.55
CA ASP A 54 18.63 17.53 -16.05
C ASP A 54 17.24 16.87 -15.87
N LEU A 55 16.19 17.69 -15.94
CA LEU A 55 14.82 17.26 -15.68
C LEU A 55 14.36 16.11 -16.60
N ASP A 56 14.73 16.17 -17.87
CA ASP A 56 14.31 15.15 -18.84
C ASP A 56 14.95 13.79 -18.53
N THR A 57 16.23 13.79 -18.18
CA THR A 57 16.95 12.61 -17.71
C THR A 57 16.34 12.04 -16.44
N ILE A 58 16.01 12.88 -15.46
CA ILE A 58 15.35 12.47 -14.22
C ILE A 58 13.99 11.83 -14.51
N CYS A 59 13.16 12.47 -15.32
CA CYS A 59 11.84 11.95 -15.72
C CYS A 59 11.96 10.60 -16.44
N GLN A 60 12.92 10.47 -17.36
CA GLN A 60 13.16 9.21 -18.05
C GLN A 60 13.57 8.10 -17.09
N ASN A 61 14.48 8.38 -16.16
CA ASN A 61 14.94 7.42 -15.15
C ASN A 61 13.78 6.97 -14.22
N ILE A 62 12.91 7.88 -13.79
CA ILE A 62 11.71 7.56 -13.00
C ILE A 62 10.79 6.63 -13.80
N ARG A 63 10.51 6.99 -15.05
CA ARG A 63 9.67 6.20 -15.95
C ARG A 63 10.18 4.77 -16.11
N GLU A 64 11.46 4.61 -16.40
CA GLU A 64 12.08 3.29 -16.58
C GLU A 64 12.02 2.44 -15.31
N LYS A 65 12.32 3.04 -14.15
CA LYS A 65 12.25 2.36 -12.85
C LYS A 65 10.83 1.95 -12.50
N LEU A 66 9.84 2.80 -12.76
CA LEU A 66 8.43 2.49 -12.52
C LEU A 66 7.96 1.34 -13.41
N ILE A 67 8.28 1.39 -14.71
CA ILE A 67 7.96 0.30 -15.65
C ILE A 67 8.59 -1.01 -15.18
N ALA A 68 9.89 -1.02 -14.92
CA ALA A 68 10.59 -2.20 -14.43
C ALA A 68 10.04 -2.72 -13.10
N GLY A 69 9.63 -1.81 -12.21
CA GLY A 69 8.99 -2.13 -10.94
C GLY A 69 7.66 -2.85 -11.11
N VAL A 70 6.81 -2.41 -12.04
CA VAL A 70 5.55 -3.06 -12.35
C VAL A 70 5.79 -4.41 -13.04
N GLU A 71 6.64 -4.45 -14.07
CA GLU A 71 6.97 -5.69 -14.79
C GLU A 71 7.45 -6.80 -13.85
N LYS A 72 8.32 -6.46 -12.91
CA LYS A 72 8.84 -7.40 -11.91
C LYS A 72 7.73 -8.01 -11.05
N ARG A 73 6.63 -7.28 -10.82
CA ARG A 73 5.51 -7.72 -9.99
C ARG A 73 4.44 -8.49 -10.77
N LEU A 74 4.52 -8.50 -12.09
CA LEU A 74 3.65 -9.33 -12.94
C LEU A 74 4.07 -10.80 -12.97
N ILE A 75 5.27 -11.12 -12.46
CA ILE A 75 5.75 -12.49 -12.33
C ILE A 75 5.14 -13.07 -11.05
N ALA A 76 4.01 -13.76 -11.21
CA ALA A 76 3.27 -14.35 -10.09
C ALA A 76 2.69 -15.71 -10.49
N ASP A 77 2.69 -16.66 -9.56
CA ASP A 77 2.07 -17.98 -9.74
C ASP A 77 0.54 -17.94 -9.51
N ALA A 78 0.08 -16.93 -8.76
CA ALA A 78 -1.34 -16.67 -8.53
C ALA A 78 -1.89 -15.61 -9.50
N LYS A 79 -3.20 -15.59 -9.68
CA LYS A 79 -3.87 -14.57 -10.49
C LYS A 79 -3.72 -13.19 -9.84
N VAL A 80 -3.33 -12.23 -10.67
CA VAL A 80 -3.09 -10.83 -10.28
C VAL A 80 -4.27 -9.96 -10.69
N GLY A 81 -4.74 -9.13 -9.76
CA GLY A 81 -5.69 -8.06 -9.98
C GLY A 81 -5.10 -6.71 -9.64
N PHE A 82 -5.83 -5.65 -9.94
CA PHE A 82 -5.36 -4.28 -9.78
C PHE A 82 -6.45 -3.42 -9.15
N LEU A 83 -6.11 -2.64 -8.13
CA LEU A 83 -7.00 -1.62 -7.61
C LEU A 83 -6.85 -0.35 -8.43
N LEU A 84 -7.95 0.13 -9.00
CA LEU A 84 -8.01 1.28 -9.90
C LEU A 84 -8.97 2.33 -9.35
N SER A 85 -8.44 3.40 -8.78
CA SER A 85 -9.25 4.50 -8.23
C SER A 85 -9.54 5.62 -9.25
N GLY A 86 -8.90 5.57 -10.42
CA GLY A 86 -8.93 6.68 -11.38
C GLY A 86 -7.96 7.83 -11.06
N GLY A 87 -7.27 7.79 -9.92
CA GLY A 87 -6.16 8.69 -9.60
C GLY A 87 -4.90 8.38 -10.40
N LEU A 88 -3.95 9.31 -10.43
CA LEU A 88 -2.73 9.21 -11.24
C LEU A 88 -1.95 7.91 -10.96
N ASP A 89 -1.72 7.60 -9.70
CA ASP A 89 -0.82 6.52 -9.29
C ASP A 89 -1.35 5.15 -9.66
N SER A 90 -2.60 4.86 -9.29
CA SER A 90 -3.26 3.61 -9.65
C SER A 90 -3.42 3.46 -11.16
N SER A 91 -3.73 4.55 -11.86
CA SER A 91 -3.88 4.57 -13.32
C SER A 91 -2.56 4.28 -14.03
N LEU A 92 -1.43 4.83 -13.57
CA LEU A 92 -0.11 4.53 -14.11
C LEU A 92 0.28 3.06 -13.95
N VAL A 93 0.08 2.50 -12.77
CA VAL A 93 0.36 1.07 -12.51
C VAL A 93 -0.48 0.19 -13.44
N CYS A 94 -1.78 0.46 -13.55
CA CYS A 94 -2.69 -0.28 -14.42
C CYS A 94 -2.33 -0.13 -15.90
N ALA A 95 -1.99 1.09 -16.36
CA ALA A 95 -1.63 1.35 -17.75
C ALA A 95 -0.31 0.65 -18.15
N ILE A 96 0.68 0.63 -17.26
CA ILE A 96 1.92 -0.11 -17.49
C ILE A 96 1.63 -1.61 -17.56
N ALA A 97 0.87 -2.14 -16.61
CA ALA A 97 0.51 -3.54 -16.56
C ALA A 97 -0.28 -3.98 -17.80
N ALA A 98 -1.26 -3.18 -18.23
CA ALA A 98 -2.03 -3.46 -19.44
C ALA A 98 -1.17 -3.54 -20.71
N LYS A 99 -0.17 -2.64 -20.84
CA LYS A 99 0.79 -2.66 -21.96
C LYS A 99 1.73 -3.86 -21.94
N LYS A 100 1.97 -4.46 -20.79
CA LYS A 100 2.90 -5.58 -20.60
C LYS A 100 2.21 -6.93 -20.55
N SER A 101 0.90 -6.94 -20.37
CA SER A 101 0.10 -8.17 -20.29
C SER A 101 -0.41 -8.58 -21.66
N PRO A 102 -0.38 -9.87 -22.01
CA PRO A 102 -0.87 -10.36 -23.30
C PRO A 102 -2.42 -10.43 -23.37
N LYS A 103 -3.09 -10.27 -22.23
CA LYS A 103 -4.55 -10.29 -22.08
C LYS A 103 -5.02 -9.08 -21.27
N PRO A 104 -6.27 -8.67 -21.39
CA PRO A 104 -6.85 -7.66 -20.52
C PRO A 104 -6.57 -7.95 -19.04
N ILE A 105 -6.09 -6.96 -18.31
CA ILE A 105 -5.89 -7.07 -16.87
C ILE A 105 -7.22 -6.93 -16.14
N ARG A 106 -7.36 -7.57 -14.96
CA ARG A 106 -8.52 -7.43 -14.10
C ARG A 106 -8.35 -6.24 -13.16
N THR A 107 -9.23 -5.24 -13.29
CA THR A 107 -9.21 -4.03 -12.46
C THR A 107 -10.45 -3.92 -11.59
N PHE A 108 -10.30 -3.38 -10.39
CA PHE A 108 -11.37 -3.22 -9.42
C PHE A 108 -11.39 -1.80 -8.88
N ALA A 109 -12.57 -1.21 -8.79
CA ALA A 109 -12.82 0.04 -8.11
C ALA A 109 -13.92 -0.14 -7.07
N ILE A 110 -13.97 0.76 -6.10
CA ILE A 110 -15.02 0.81 -5.10
C ILE A 110 -15.58 2.22 -4.98
N GLY A 111 -16.86 2.34 -4.79
CA GLY A 111 -17.53 3.61 -4.58
C GLY A 111 -18.85 3.44 -3.86
N MET A 112 -19.34 4.53 -3.28
CA MET A 112 -20.67 4.53 -2.67
C MET A 112 -21.75 4.57 -3.75
N ASP A 113 -22.95 4.13 -3.39
CA ASP A 113 -24.16 4.18 -4.22
C ASP A 113 -24.64 5.61 -4.54
N THR A 114 -24.06 6.62 -3.88
CA THR A 114 -24.31 8.02 -4.08
C THR A 114 -23.16 8.69 -4.82
N ASP A 115 -23.38 9.02 -6.07
CA ASP A 115 -22.56 9.92 -6.93
C ASP A 115 -21.03 9.85 -6.73
N ALA A 116 -20.48 8.63 -6.87
CA ALA A 116 -19.07 8.37 -6.70
C ALA A 116 -18.26 8.89 -7.90
N ILE A 117 -17.75 10.09 -7.81
CA ILE A 117 -16.91 10.72 -8.85
C ILE A 117 -15.68 9.83 -9.16
N ASP A 118 -15.14 9.14 -8.15
CA ASP A 118 -13.99 8.26 -8.31
C ASP A 118 -14.29 7.06 -9.23
N LEU A 119 -15.50 6.49 -9.16
CA LEU A 119 -15.92 5.43 -10.08
C LEU A 119 -15.99 5.89 -11.54
N LYS A 120 -16.40 7.15 -11.76
CA LYS A 120 -16.38 7.73 -13.09
C LYS A 120 -14.98 7.74 -13.70
N TYR A 121 -13.99 8.25 -12.96
CA TYR A 121 -12.62 8.31 -13.44
C TYR A 121 -11.99 6.91 -13.55
N ALA A 122 -12.29 6.02 -12.63
CA ALA A 122 -11.84 4.62 -12.72
C ALA A 122 -12.35 3.95 -14.01
N ARG A 123 -13.63 4.15 -14.36
CA ARG A 123 -14.22 3.62 -15.58
C ARG A 123 -13.60 4.21 -16.85
N GLU A 124 -13.39 5.53 -16.89
CA GLU A 124 -12.72 6.18 -18.02
C GLU A 124 -11.31 5.62 -18.26
N VAL A 125 -10.54 5.39 -17.20
CA VAL A 125 -9.22 4.78 -17.31
C VAL A 125 -9.32 3.32 -17.73
N ALA A 126 -10.25 2.55 -17.15
CA ALA A 126 -10.46 1.15 -17.48
C ALA A 126 -10.80 0.94 -18.97
N GLU A 127 -11.68 1.78 -19.52
CA GLU A 127 -12.02 1.82 -20.94
C GLU A 127 -10.79 2.16 -21.81
N TYR A 128 -10.03 3.18 -21.40
CA TYR A 128 -8.84 3.62 -22.13
C TYR A 128 -7.76 2.53 -22.23
N ILE A 129 -7.53 1.78 -21.15
CA ILE A 129 -6.53 0.71 -21.13
C ILE A 129 -7.07 -0.64 -21.58
N GLY A 130 -8.37 -0.77 -21.80
CA GLY A 130 -9.02 -2.01 -22.22
C GLY A 130 -9.00 -3.11 -21.16
N SER A 131 -9.17 -2.75 -19.89
CA SER A 131 -9.17 -3.73 -18.79
C SER A 131 -10.55 -4.40 -18.60
N ASP A 132 -10.56 -5.59 -18.02
CA ASP A 132 -11.77 -6.23 -17.49
C ASP A 132 -12.05 -5.63 -16.11
N HIS A 133 -12.95 -4.63 -16.09
CA HIS A 133 -13.20 -3.78 -14.94
C HIS A 133 -14.43 -4.19 -14.15
N THR A 134 -14.30 -4.22 -12.83
CA THR A 134 -15.39 -4.49 -11.89
C THR A 134 -15.53 -3.35 -10.89
N GLU A 135 -16.73 -2.82 -10.75
CA GLU A 135 -17.07 -1.82 -9.74
C GLU A 135 -17.78 -2.47 -8.55
N VAL A 136 -17.26 -2.23 -7.36
CA VAL A 136 -17.87 -2.64 -6.10
C VAL A 136 -18.65 -1.45 -5.55
N ILE A 137 -19.96 -1.56 -5.54
CA ILE A 137 -20.84 -0.52 -5.01
C ILE A 137 -21.16 -0.84 -3.55
N ILE A 138 -20.93 0.10 -2.67
CA ILE A 138 -21.16 -0.03 -1.23
C ILE A 138 -22.18 0.99 -0.74
N SER A 139 -22.96 0.57 0.23
CA SER A 139 -23.91 1.41 0.96
C SER A 139 -23.27 2.02 2.22
N ARG A 140 -23.99 2.95 2.85
CA ARG A 140 -23.62 3.46 4.17
C ARG A 140 -23.60 2.37 5.23
N ASP A 141 -24.51 1.42 5.16
CA ASP A 141 -24.61 0.34 6.14
C ASP A 141 -23.40 -0.61 6.01
N ASP A 142 -22.96 -0.93 4.80
CA ASP A 142 -21.72 -1.70 4.58
C ASP A 142 -20.50 -1.05 5.23
N VAL A 143 -20.39 0.28 5.14
CA VAL A 143 -19.32 1.05 5.78
C VAL A 143 -19.39 0.95 7.30
N ILE A 144 -20.59 1.04 7.89
CA ILE A 144 -20.79 0.94 9.33
C ILE A 144 -20.48 -0.48 9.83
N GLU A 145 -20.94 -1.50 9.13
CA GLU A 145 -20.67 -2.91 9.45
C GLU A 145 -19.19 -3.27 9.35
N ALA A 146 -18.45 -2.62 8.46
CA ALA A 146 -17.02 -2.84 8.30
C ALA A 146 -16.16 -2.19 9.40
N LEU A 147 -16.68 -1.28 10.20
CA LEU A 147 -15.88 -0.54 11.19
C LEU A 147 -15.19 -1.44 12.22
N GLU A 148 -15.95 -2.30 12.87
CA GLU A 148 -15.41 -3.21 13.90
C GLU A 148 -14.39 -4.20 13.31
N PRO A 149 -14.68 -4.93 12.21
CA PRO A 149 -13.70 -5.77 11.53
C PRO A 149 -12.42 -5.03 11.13
N VAL A 150 -12.53 -3.81 10.60
CA VAL A 150 -11.37 -3.01 10.17
C VAL A 150 -10.51 -2.60 11.36
N VAL A 151 -11.11 -2.13 12.46
CA VAL A 151 -10.37 -1.81 13.70
C VAL A 151 -9.64 -3.03 14.24
N ALA A 152 -10.29 -4.19 14.28
CA ALA A 152 -9.69 -5.43 14.73
C ALA A 152 -8.55 -5.90 13.81
N LEU A 153 -8.74 -5.77 12.49
CA LEU A 153 -7.74 -6.13 11.48
C LEU A 153 -6.49 -5.25 11.58
N LEU A 154 -6.68 -3.94 11.67
CA LEU A 154 -5.58 -2.98 11.72
C LEU A 154 -4.89 -2.91 13.08
N GLY A 155 -5.62 -3.16 14.16
CA GLY A 155 -5.12 -3.04 15.53
C GLY A 155 -4.77 -1.60 15.91
N THR A 156 -5.49 -0.63 15.38
CA THR A 156 -5.28 0.81 15.64
C THR A 156 -6.60 1.53 15.91
N TYR A 157 -6.51 2.66 16.61
CA TYR A 157 -7.61 3.62 16.83
C TYR A 157 -7.41 4.93 16.06
N ASP A 158 -6.37 5.00 15.20
CA ASP A 158 -6.16 6.18 14.39
C ASP A 158 -7.28 6.33 13.34
N ILE A 159 -8.04 7.39 13.47
CA ILE A 159 -9.24 7.64 12.66
C ILE A 159 -8.90 7.79 11.17
N THR A 160 -7.75 8.37 10.85
CA THR A 160 -7.32 8.58 9.46
C THR A 160 -7.02 7.25 8.79
N THR A 161 -6.27 6.39 9.47
CA THR A 161 -5.94 5.05 9.02
C THR A 161 -7.18 4.18 8.86
N ILE A 162 -8.10 4.19 9.84
CA ILE A 162 -9.36 3.42 9.78
C ILE A 162 -10.20 3.86 8.59
N ARG A 163 -10.43 5.17 8.46
CA ARG A 163 -11.25 5.74 7.38
C ARG A 163 -10.69 5.41 5.98
N ALA A 164 -9.38 5.52 5.81
CA ALA A 164 -8.72 5.19 4.55
C ALA A 164 -8.76 3.68 4.22
N SER A 165 -8.92 2.84 5.25
CA SER A 165 -8.87 1.37 5.09
C SER A 165 -10.22 0.72 4.83
N ILE A 166 -11.33 1.35 5.19
CA ILE A 166 -12.67 0.74 5.03
C ILE A 166 -12.94 0.38 3.58
N GLY A 167 -12.72 1.33 2.65
CA GLY A 167 -12.90 1.06 1.22
C GLY A 167 -11.99 -0.05 0.70
N MET A 168 -10.70 -0.02 1.09
CA MET A 168 -9.75 -1.05 0.70
C MET A 168 -10.14 -2.43 1.25
N TYR A 169 -10.56 -2.51 2.50
CA TYR A 169 -11.07 -3.75 3.11
C TYR A 169 -12.27 -4.30 2.36
N LEU A 170 -13.27 -3.45 2.07
CA LEU A 170 -14.50 -3.88 1.39
C LEU A 170 -14.25 -4.33 -0.04
N VAL A 171 -13.40 -3.64 -0.81
CA VAL A 171 -13.04 -4.09 -2.16
C VAL A 171 -12.25 -5.40 -2.12
N CYS A 172 -11.32 -5.56 -1.18
CA CYS A 172 -10.58 -6.82 -1.04
C CYS A 172 -11.48 -7.98 -0.64
N LYS A 173 -12.44 -7.74 0.26
CA LYS A 173 -13.47 -8.73 0.63
C LYS A 173 -14.31 -9.15 -0.58
N ALA A 174 -14.80 -8.20 -1.35
CA ALA A 174 -15.59 -8.49 -2.56
C ALA A 174 -14.77 -9.27 -3.61
N ILE A 175 -13.49 -8.92 -3.81
CA ILE A 175 -12.59 -9.66 -4.71
C ILE A 175 -12.39 -11.10 -4.22
N HIS A 176 -12.20 -11.29 -2.92
CA HIS A 176 -12.05 -12.62 -2.32
C HIS A 176 -13.29 -13.50 -2.54
N GLU A 177 -14.47 -12.94 -2.30
CA GLU A 177 -15.75 -13.67 -2.41
C GLU A 177 -16.15 -13.97 -3.85
N GLN A 178 -15.79 -13.10 -4.81
CA GLN A 178 -16.31 -13.16 -6.19
C GLN A 178 -15.28 -13.67 -7.19
N THR A 179 -14.00 -13.81 -6.81
CA THR A 179 -12.94 -14.17 -7.74
C THR A 179 -11.91 -15.12 -7.14
N ASP A 180 -11.07 -15.67 -8.00
CA ASP A 180 -9.90 -16.46 -7.64
C ASP A 180 -8.57 -15.65 -7.66
N ILE A 181 -8.66 -14.33 -7.68
CA ILE A 181 -7.50 -13.43 -7.59
C ILE A 181 -6.98 -13.44 -6.16
N ARG A 182 -5.64 -13.58 -6.01
CA ARG A 182 -4.98 -13.63 -4.68
C ARG A 182 -3.85 -12.63 -4.53
N VAL A 183 -3.47 -11.96 -5.60
CA VAL A 183 -2.45 -10.91 -5.62
C VAL A 183 -3.07 -9.62 -6.14
N LEU A 184 -2.88 -8.52 -5.42
CA LEU A 184 -3.36 -7.21 -5.83
C LEU A 184 -2.20 -6.22 -5.95
N LEU A 185 -2.12 -5.54 -7.09
CA LEU A 185 -1.25 -4.39 -7.28
C LEU A 185 -2.05 -3.10 -7.06
N THR A 186 -1.41 -2.15 -6.38
CA THR A 186 -2.01 -0.86 -6.03
C THR A 186 -1.08 0.28 -6.38
N GLY A 187 -1.59 1.51 -6.36
CA GLY A 187 -0.80 2.75 -6.47
C GLY A 187 -0.34 3.32 -5.12
N GLU A 188 -0.46 2.55 -4.04
CA GLU A 188 -0.08 3.00 -2.69
C GLU A 188 1.41 3.38 -2.63
N ILE A 189 1.77 4.27 -1.69
CA ILE A 189 3.13 4.73 -1.39
C ILE A 189 3.64 5.84 -2.33
N SER A 190 2.96 6.14 -3.41
CA SER A 190 3.41 7.18 -4.35
C SER A 190 3.53 8.54 -3.68
N ASP A 191 2.56 8.92 -2.87
CA ASP A 191 2.52 10.21 -2.18
C ASP A 191 3.67 10.36 -1.18
N GLU A 192 4.04 9.30 -0.50
CA GLU A 192 5.13 9.29 0.47
C GLU A 192 6.50 9.40 -0.19
N LEU A 193 6.63 8.87 -1.41
CA LEU A 193 7.89 8.90 -2.17
C LEU A 193 8.10 10.18 -2.96
N PHE A 194 7.03 10.72 -3.57
CA PHE A 194 7.11 11.84 -4.50
C PHE A 194 6.58 13.16 -3.93
N GLY A 195 5.97 13.11 -2.75
CA GLY A 195 5.33 14.25 -2.12
C GLY A 195 3.84 14.35 -2.46
N TYR A 196 3.11 14.99 -1.59
CA TYR A 196 1.69 15.26 -1.71
C TYR A 196 1.38 16.63 -1.10
N LYS A 197 0.20 17.14 -1.33
CA LYS A 197 -0.22 18.48 -0.86
C LYS A 197 0.06 18.79 0.62
N TYR A 198 0.20 17.78 1.47
CA TYR A 198 0.58 18.00 2.87
C TYR A 198 2.03 18.47 3.02
N THR A 199 2.92 18.01 2.15
CA THR A 199 4.32 18.42 2.14
C THR A 199 4.52 19.78 1.47
N ASP A 200 3.60 20.19 0.60
CA ASP A 200 3.65 21.48 -0.09
C ASP A 200 3.55 22.69 0.86
N PHE A 201 3.04 22.45 2.07
CA PHE A 201 2.96 23.48 3.13
C PHE A 201 4.22 23.58 3.98
N ALA A 202 5.28 22.84 3.67
CA ALA A 202 6.53 22.95 4.39
C ALA A 202 7.10 24.38 4.26
N PRO A 203 7.55 24.99 5.37
CA PRO A 203 7.98 26.40 5.37
C PRO A 203 9.31 26.63 4.65
N SER A 204 10.04 25.57 4.36
CA SER A 204 11.31 25.63 3.62
C SER A 204 11.59 24.29 2.91
N ALA A 205 12.49 24.32 1.93
CA ALA A 205 12.96 23.10 1.27
C ALA A 205 13.65 22.12 2.24
N GLN A 206 14.29 22.63 3.29
CA GLN A 206 14.92 21.81 4.32
C GLN A 206 13.87 21.06 5.16
N GLU A 207 12.81 21.75 5.58
CA GLU A 207 11.71 21.13 6.32
C GLU A 207 10.94 20.13 5.44
N PHE A 208 10.74 20.43 4.16
CA PHE A 208 10.19 19.49 3.20
C PHE A 208 11.00 18.19 3.14
N GLN A 209 12.33 18.31 2.98
CA GLN A 209 13.24 17.17 2.92
C GLN A 209 13.19 16.35 4.22
N HIS A 210 13.19 17.02 5.38
CA HIS A 210 13.11 16.38 6.69
C HIS A 210 11.80 15.56 6.84
N GLU A 211 10.67 16.13 6.46
CA GLU A 211 9.38 15.45 6.52
C GLU A 211 9.31 14.28 5.52
N ALA A 212 9.85 14.44 4.31
CA ALA A 212 9.92 13.37 3.32
C ALA A 212 10.75 12.16 3.82
N GLU A 213 11.91 12.42 4.39
CA GLU A 213 12.75 11.37 4.98
C GLU A 213 12.06 10.67 6.17
N LYS A 214 11.35 11.43 7.00
CA LYS A 214 10.56 10.88 8.11
C LYS A 214 9.47 9.95 7.59
N ARG A 215 8.70 10.36 6.58
CA ARG A 215 7.64 9.53 5.97
C ARG A 215 8.18 8.22 5.41
N ILE A 216 9.31 8.26 4.73
CA ILE A 216 9.95 7.04 4.23
C ILE A 216 10.40 6.14 5.39
N ARG A 217 10.94 6.70 6.48
CA ARG A 217 11.32 5.90 7.66
C ARG A 217 10.13 5.23 8.35
N GLU A 218 8.98 5.90 8.38
CA GLU A 218 7.77 5.46 9.07
C GLU A 218 6.79 4.67 8.17
N LEU A 219 7.07 4.58 6.88
CA LEU A 219 6.23 3.99 5.85
C LEU A 219 5.71 2.59 6.22
N HIS A 220 6.57 1.76 6.80
CA HIS A 220 6.25 0.39 7.22
C HIS A 220 5.24 0.31 8.38
N MET A 221 5.09 1.39 9.16
CA MET A 221 4.17 1.41 10.31
C MET A 221 2.78 1.90 9.95
N TYR A 222 2.66 2.71 8.91
CA TYR A 222 1.39 3.34 8.52
C TYR A 222 0.85 2.76 7.21
N ASP A 223 1.34 3.22 6.10
CA ASP A 223 0.73 2.95 4.80
C ASP A 223 0.94 1.51 4.33
N VAL A 224 2.16 0.98 4.44
CA VAL A 224 2.47 -0.40 4.04
C VAL A 224 1.70 -1.40 4.91
N LEU A 225 1.74 -1.24 6.24
CA LEU A 225 1.06 -2.15 7.14
C LEU A 225 -0.46 -2.11 6.95
N ARG A 226 -1.02 -0.91 6.75
CA ARG A 226 -2.44 -0.71 6.46
C ARG A 226 -2.86 -1.43 5.19
N ALA A 227 -2.18 -1.18 4.09
CA ALA A 227 -2.47 -1.77 2.79
C ALA A 227 -2.30 -3.30 2.84
N ASP A 228 -1.20 -3.79 3.40
CA ASP A 228 -0.91 -5.22 3.54
C ASP A 228 -2.00 -5.95 4.32
N ARG A 229 -2.47 -5.40 5.43
CA ARG A 229 -3.55 -5.99 6.21
C ARG A 229 -4.88 -6.00 5.48
N CYS A 230 -5.26 -4.93 4.81
CA CYS A 230 -6.48 -4.92 4.01
C CYS A 230 -6.41 -5.91 2.84
N ILE A 231 -5.27 -6.00 2.16
CA ILE A 231 -5.06 -6.93 1.06
C ILE A 231 -5.04 -8.39 1.55
N SER A 232 -4.55 -8.65 2.76
CA SER A 232 -4.50 -10.00 3.33
C SER A 232 -5.89 -10.65 3.46
N VAL A 233 -6.96 -9.86 3.56
CA VAL A 233 -8.34 -10.37 3.54
C VAL A 233 -8.64 -11.14 2.26
N ASN A 234 -8.02 -10.74 1.14
CA ASN A 234 -8.17 -11.43 -0.13
C ASN A 234 -7.37 -12.76 -0.20
N SER A 235 -6.35 -12.93 0.63
CA SER A 235 -5.48 -14.11 0.62
C SER A 235 -5.76 -15.11 1.75
N LEU A 236 -6.54 -14.74 2.75
CA LEU A 236 -6.92 -15.63 3.86
C LEU A 236 -8.08 -16.54 3.43
N GLU A 237 -7.87 -17.85 3.52
CA GLU A 237 -8.92 -18.88 3.51
C GLU A 237 -9.39 -19.16 4.94
#